data_dfc8565915b278167db4c746b472ebc0
#
_entry.id   dfc8565915b278167db4c746b472ebc0
#
_cell.length_a   1.000
_cell.length_b   1.000
_cell.length_c   1.000
_cell.angle_alpha   90.00
_cell.angle_beta   90.00
_cell.angle_gamma   90.00
#
_symmetry.space_group_name_H-M   'P 1'
#
loop_
_entity.id
_entity.type
_entity.pdbx_description
1 polymer ?
#
loop_
_entity_poly.entity_id
_entity_poly.type
_entity_poly.pdbx_seq_one_letter_code
_entity_poly.pdbx_strand_id
1 'polypeptide(L)'
;MRVSQIHTNNMDLYPHQTENALTEMADHLLLYGGLPSDLGLFHGQMGVILALFHHGRGNNEQVVIDIAQELLQDLLDSIDDSLLSCLDSGYAGLAWGLCYLQWASFIDVDLSDLLEEVDNKIKETDITRISDLSLEKGLIGLLHYVLFRSLVQPSFASKDPVYMASWKERMSRDRDNIRRVDPSISEWIAEHLDISAPLDYSPRLVLQQWLPAECLGSSFDPKGLPIGLRQGIAGQLLKAYLP
;
A
#
# COMPACT_ATOMS: atom_id res chain seq x y z
N MET A 1 -16.59 45.29 6.09
CA MET A 1 -16.51 44.22 7.12
C MET A 1 -16.97 42.93 6.50
N ARG A 2 -16.03 42.05 6.14
CA ARG A 2 -16.31 40.68 5.69
C ARG A 2 -15.85 39.76 6.79
N VAL A 3 -16.77 39.05 7.37
CA VAL A 3 -16.52 38.02 8.40
C VAL A 3 -16.00 36.76 7.66
N SER A 4 -14.74 36.45 7.87
CA SER A 4 -14.14 35.17 7.46
C SER A 4 -14.73 34.07 8.33
N GLN A 5 -15.50 33.18 7.75
CA GLN A 5 -15.87 31.92 8.40
C GLN A 5 -14.64 31.02 8.46
N ILE A 6 -14.16 30.84 9.65
CA ILE A 6 -13.13 29.84 9.98
C ILE A 6 -13.83 28.48 9.94
N HIS A 7 -13.45 27.62 9.01
CA HIS A 7 -13.77 26.19 9.03
C HIS A 7 -12.93 25.57 10.18
N THR A 8 -13.47 25.54 11.35
CA THR A 8 -12.98 24.69 12.44
C THR A 8 -13.27 23.24 12.08
N ASN A 9 -12.22 22.45 11.92
CA ASN A 9 -12.31 21.00 11.73
C ASN A 9 -13.14 20.38 12.86
N ASN A 10 -14.14 19.60 12.48
CA ASN A 10 -15.07 18.90 13.40
C ASN A 10 -14.37 17.87 14.33
N MET A 11 -13.08 17.64 14.16
CA MET A 11 -12.29 16.69 14.96
C MET A 11 -12.08 17.14 16.42
N ASP A 12 -12.12 18.46 16.70
CA ASP A 12 -11.86 19.00 18.03
C ASP A 12 -13.08 18.95 18.97
N LEU A 13 -14.26 18.61 18.46
CA LEU A 13 -15.50 18.67 19.24
C LEU A 13 -15.85 17.38 20.00
N TYR A 14 -15.33 16.19 19.57
CA TYR A 14 -15.64 14.90 20.21
C TYR A 14 -14.45 13.92 20.17
N PRO A 15 -13.33 14.20 20.84
CA PRO A 15 -12.13 13.34 20.78
C PRO A 15 -12.42 11.90 21.26
N HIS A 16 -13.21 11.72 22.31
CA HIS A 16 -13.53 10.39 22.85
C HIS A 16 -14.40 9.52 21.93
N GLN A 17 -15.27 10.10 21.10
CA GLN A 17 -16.07 9.32 20.15
C GLN A 17 -15.24 8.82 18.98
N THR A 18 -14.26 9.59 18.56
CA THR A 18 -13.33 9.18 17.50
C THR A 18 -12.40 8.07 17.99
N GLU A 19 -11.90 8.16 19.23
CA GLU A 19 -11.03 7.16 19.85
C GLU A 19 -11.75 5.82 20.04
N ASN A 20 -13.00 5.83 20.50
CA ASN A 20 -13.83 4.62 20.62
C ASN A 20 -14.04 3.94 19.24
N ALA A 21 -14.32 4.72 18.19
CA ALA A 21 -14.52 4.18 16.86
C ALA A 21 -13.23 3.53 16.30
N LEU A 22 -12.06 4.11 16.56
CA LEU A 22 -10.77 3.52 16.15
C LEU A 22 -10.49 2.21 16.88
N THR A 23 -10.82 2.14 18.19
CA THR A 23 -10.69 0.91 18.97
C THR A 23 -11.64 -0.17 18.45
N GLU A 24 -12.90 0.16 18.18
CA GLU A 24 -13.87 -0.79 17.60
C GLU A 24 -13.44 -1.29 16.22
N MET A 25 -12.83 -0.43 15.37
CA MET A 25 -12.27 -0.83 14.09
C MET A 25 -11.09 -1.80 14.28
N ALA A 26 -10.18 -1.50 15.21
CA ALA A 26 -9.05 -2.35 15.51
C ALA A 26 -9.50 -3.71 16.05
N ASP A 27 -10.44 -3.74 17.01
CA ASP A 27 -11.00 -4.97 17.56
C ASP A 27 -11.66 -5.83 16.47
N HIS A 28 -12.38 -5.19 15.54
CA HIS A 28 -12.98 -5.90 14.41
C HIS A 28 -11.91 -6.52 13.51
N LEU A 29 -10.82 -5.79 13.20
CA LEU A 29 -9.71 -6.31 12.38
C LEU A 29 -8.93 -7.42 13.10
N LEU A 30 -8.76 -7.33 14.42
CA LEU A 30 -8.12 -8.39 15.22
C LEU A 30 -8.93 -9.69 15.20
N LEU A 31 -10.27 -9.59 15.21
CA LEU A 31 -11.15 -10.77 15.19
C LEU A 31 -11.32 -11.39 13.80
N TYR A 32 -11.34 -10.58 12.76
CA TYR A 32 -11.77 -11.00 11.42
C TYR A 32 -10.72 -10.78 10.32
N GLY A 33 -9.65 -10.07 10.62
CA GLY A 33 -8.64 -9.66 9.62
C GLY A 33 -7.85 -10.82 8.98
N GLY A 34 -7.73 -11.96 9.68
CA GLY A 34 -7.10 -13.18 9.15
C GLY A 34 -8.03 -14.09 8.35
N LEU A 35 -9.35 -13.78 8.29
CA LEU A 35 -10.33 -14.63 7.59
C LEU A 35 -10.38 -14.46 6.06
N PRO A 36 -10.08 -13.28 5.44
CA PRO A 36 -10.08 -13.17 4.00
C PRO A 36 -9.17 -14.18 3.34
N SER A 37 -9.65 -14.83 2.28
CA SER A 37 -8.82 -15.67 1.41
C SER A 37 -7.91 -14.85 0.49
N ASP A 38 -8.15 -13.54 0.36
CA ASP A 38 -7.33 -12.61 -0.39
C ASP A 38 -6.16 -12.14 0.49
N LEU A 39 -4.94 -12.44 0.05
CA LEU A 39 -3.71 -12.04 0.73
C LEU A 39 -3.29 -10.60 0.41
N GLY A 40 -3.89 -10.00 -0.62
CA GLY A 40 -3.46 -8.77 -1.28
C GLY A 40 -3.48 -7.50 -0.42
N LEU A 41 -3.00 -6.43 -1.06
CA LEU A 41 -2.81 -5.14 -0.41
C LEU A 41 -4.14 -4.37 -0.23
N PHE A 42 -5.01 -4.33 -1.27
CA PHE A 42 -6.16 -3.43 -1.24
C PHE A 42 -7.39 -4.02 -0.58
N HIS A 43 -7.64 -5.30 -0.76
CA HIS A 43 -8.85 -5.97 -0.28
C HIS A 43 -8.57 -7.09 0.71
N GLY A 44 -7.30 -7.47 0.86
CA GLY A 44 -6.87 -8.64 1.59
C GLY A 44 -6.13 -8.38 2.90
N GLN A 45 -5.47 -9.42 3.37
CA GLN A 45 -4.80 -9.47 4.66
C GLN A 45 -3.64 -8.48 4.80
N MET A 46 -2.85 -8.24 3.73
CA MET A 46 -1.72 -7.30 3.80
C MET A 46 -2.18 -5.89 4.19
N GLY A 47 -3.31 -5.42 3.65
CA GLY A 47 -3.88 -4.12 4.04
C GLY A 47 -4.31 -4.05 5.51
N VAL A 48 -4.86 -5.15 6.05
CA VAL A 48 -5.20 -5.28 7.47
C VAL A 48 -3.96 -5.22 8.35
N ILE A 49 -2.92 -5.98 7.99
CA ILE A 49 -1.64 -6.02 8.71
C ILE A 49 -1.02 -4.63 8.80
N LEU A 50 -1.00 -3.86 7.69
CA LEU A 50 -0.52 -2.49 7.70
C LEU A 50 -1.30 -1.61 8.70
N ALA A 51 -2.63 -1.72 8.71
CA ALA A 51 -3.48 -0.93 9.60
C ALA A 51 -3.24 -1.28 11.07
N LEU A 52 -3.12 -2.56 11.41
CA LEU A 52 -2.86 -3.02 12.78
C LEU A 52 -1.47 -2.60 13.28
N PHE A 53 -0.42 -2.68 12.45
CA PHE A 53 0.89 -2.17 12.84
C PHE A 53 0.88 -0.68 13.15
N HIS A 54 0.20 0.12 12.34
CA HIS A 54 0.07 1.56 12.59
C HIS A 54 -0.72 1.86 13.86
N HIS A 55 -1.84 1.14 14.08
CA HIS A 55 -2.66 1.29 15.27
C HIS A 55 -1.89 0.92 16.54
N GLY A 56 -1.28 -0.27 16.57
CA GLY A 56 -0.50 -0.73 17.71
C GLY A 56 0.65 0.19 18.08
N ARG A 57 1.40 0.70 17.07
CA ARG A 57 2.46 1.68 17.30
C ARG A 57 1.92 3.03 17.78
N GLY A 58 0.84 3.52 17.18
CA GLY A 58 0.26 4.81 17.53
C GLY A 58 -0.27 4.87 18.96
N ASN A 59 -0.77 3.74 19.47
CA ASN A 59 -1.33 3.64 20.82
C ASN A 59 -0.37 2.97 21.84
N ASN A 60 0.83 2.55 21.41
CA ASN A 60 1.78 1.76 22.23
C ASN A 60 1.18 0.44 22.71
N GLU A 61 0.38 -0.22 21.89
CA GLU A 61 -0.29 -1.49 22.18
C GLU A 61 0.52 -2.67 21.62
N GLN A 62 1.43 -3.22 22.43
CA GLN A 62 2.31 -4.31 22.01
C GLN A 62 1.54 -5.56 21.58
N VAL A 63 0.43 -5.89 22.24
CA VAL A 63 -0.41 -7.05 21.90
C VAL A 63 -0.94 -6.96 20.47
N VAL A 64 -1.35 -5.77 20.02
CA VAL A 64 -1.81 -5.56 18.64
C VAL A 64 -0.66 -5.75 17.64
N ILE A 65 0.53 -5.26 17.98
CA ILE A 65 1.73 -5.46 17.16
C ILE A 65 2.07 -6.95 17.06
N ASP A 66 2.03 -7.69 18.16
CA ASP A 66 2.32 -9.12 18.20
C ASP A 66 1.32 -9.91 17.31
N ILE A 67 0.03 -9.61 17.40
CA ILE A 67 -0.99 -10.23 16.54
C ILE A 67 -0.77 -9.85 15.06
N ALA A 68 -0.40 -8.59 14.76
CA ALA A 68 -0.09 -8.19 13.39
C ALA A 68 1.13 -8.95 12.83
N GLN A 69 2.11 -9.29 13.67
CA GLN A 69 3.26 -10.12 13.29
C GLN A 69 2.85 -11.58 13.04
N GLU A 70 1.98 -12.14 13.87
CA GLU A 70 1.43 -13.49 13.65
C GLU A 70 0.64 -13.55 12.34
N LEU A 71 -0.24 -12.59 12.07
CA LEU A 71 -0.97 -12.50 10.81
C LEU A 71 -0.04 -12.35 9.60
N LEU A 72 1.05 -11.60 9.75
CA LEU A 72 2.06 -11.48 8.69
C LEU A 72 2.74 -12.82 8.41
N GLN A 73 3.09 -13.59 9.45
CA GLN A 73 3.70 -14.92 9.29
C GLN A 73 2.73 -15.88 8.59
N ASP A 74 1.46 -15.92 9.02
CA ASP A 74 0.43 -16.78 8.42
C ASP A 74 0.20 -16.41 6.94
N LEU A 75 0.23 -15.10 6.62
CA LEU A 75 0.13 -14.62 5.25
C LEU A 75 1.31 -15.12 4.41
N LEU A 76 2.55 -15.00 4.92
CA LEU A 76 3.76 -15.45 4.20
C LEU A 76 3.74 -16.95 3.95
N ASP A 77 3.29 -17.74 4.91
CA ASP A 77 3.15 -19.19 4.80
C ASP A 77 2.03 -19.60 3.81
N SER A 78 1.12 -18.70 3.49
CA SER A 78 -0.01 -18.92 2.57
C SER A 78 0.28 -18.51 1.13
N ILE A 79 1.45 -17.92 0.84
CA ILE A 79 1.83 -17.51 -0.52
C ILE A 79 2.06 -18.77 -1.38
N ASP A 80 1.40 -18.83 -2.52
CA ASP A 80 1.56 -19.89 -3.50
C ASP A 80 1.76 -19.37 -4.93
N ASP A 81 2.09 -20.25 -5.85
CA ASP A 81 2.38 -19.93 -7.25
C ASP A 81 1.14 -19.47 -8.07
N SER A 82 -0.06 -19.47 -7.49
CA SER A 82 -1.29 -19.08 -8.17
C SER A 82 -1.52 -17.56 -8.18
N LEU A 83 -0.76 -16.80 -7.39
CA LEU A 83 -0.91 -15.36 -7.30
C LEU A 83 -0.54 -14.65 -8.61
N LEU A 84 -1.31 -13.63 -8.95
CA LEU A 84 -1.04 -12.75 -10.07
C LEU A 84 0.06 -11.75 -9.73
N SER A 85 0.67 -11.14 -10.75
CA SER A 85 1.72 -10.12 -10.53
C SER A 85 1.17 -8.73 -10.15
N CYS A 86 -0.14 -8.55 -9.94
CA CYS A 86 -0.79 -7.25 -9.76
C CYS A 86 -0.59 -6.63 -8.36
N LEU A 87 -0.89 -5.34 -8.23
CA LEU A 87 -0.76 -4.60 -6.97
C LEU A 87 -1.93 -4.88 -6.01
N ASP A 88 -3.12 -5.08 -6.53
CA ASP A 88 -4.35 -5.26 -5.74
C ASP A 88 -4.28 -6.50 -4.84
N SER A 89 -4.19 -7.67 -5.46
CA SER A 89 -4.33 -8.98 -4.81
C SER A 89 -3.19 -9.94 -5.11
N GLY A 90 -2.08 -9.45 -5.67
CA GLY A 90 -0.99 -10.27 -6.15
C GLY A 90 0.37 -9.96 -5.54
N TYR A 91 1.41 -10.55 -6.14
CA TYR A 91 2.80 -10.46 -5.69
C TYR A 91 3.29 -9.02 -5.51
N ALA A 92 2.96 -8.11 -6.45
CA ALA A 92 3.42 -6.73 -6.36
C ALA A 92 2.85 -6.00 -5.14
N GLY A 93 1.58 -6.26 -4.78
CA GLY A 93 0.96 -5.69 -3.59
C GLY A 93 1.52 -6.24 -2.29
N LEU A 94 1.74 -7.55 -2.23
CA LEU A 94 2.37 -8.19 -1.08
C LEU A 94 3.78 -7.65 -0.86
N ALA A 95 4.59 -7.63 -1.90
CA ALA A 95 5.97 -7.15 -1.79
C ALA A 95 6.04 -5.64 -1.53
N TRP A 96 5.10 -4.85 -2.06
CA TRP A 96 4.99 -3.43 -1.72
C TRP A 96 4.68 -3.25 -0.22
N GLY A 97 3.75 -4.03 0.32
CA GLY A 97 3.43 -4.02 1.75
C GLY A 97 4.61 -4.42 2.62
N LEU A 98 5.34 -5.48 2.26
CA LEU A 98 6.57 -5.92 2.96
C LEU A 98 7.66 -4.83 2.94
N CYS A 99 7.92 -4.24 1.77
CA CYS A 99 8.83 -3.10 1.65
C CYS A 99 8.41 -1.94 2.55
N TYR A 100 7.09 -1.68 2.66
CA TYR A 100 6.56 -0.62 3.51
C TYR A 100 6.79 -0.92 5.00
N LEU A 101 6.50 -2.14 5.45
CA LEU A 101 6.72 -2.54 6.84
C LEU A 101 8.19 -2.41 7.24
N GLN A 102 9.11 -2.82 6.37
CA GLN A 102 10.56 -2.68 6.59
C GLN A 102 11.00 -1.20 6.54
N TRP A 103 10.58 -0.46 5.53
CA TRP A 103 10.92 0.97 5.38
C TRP A 103 10.41 1.81 6.55
N ALA A 104 9.20 1.55 7.04
CA ALA A 104 8.61 2.21 8.19
C ALA A 104 9.13 1.66 9.53
N SER A 105 10.10 0.72 9.52
CA SER A 105 10.67 0.08 10.71
C SER A 105 9.63 -0.59 11.61
N PHE A 106 8.60 -1.23 11.01
CA PHE A 106 7.66 -2.07 11.73
C PHE A 106 8.22 -3.47 11.94
N ILE A 107 9.01 -3.95 10.99
CA ILE A 107 9.71 -5.23 11.05
C ILE A 107 11.21 -5.01 10.84
N ASP A 108 12.02 -5.81 11.52
CA ASP A 108 13.48 -5.87 11.37
C ASP A 108 13.87 -7.29 10.94
N VAL A 109 13.50 -7.65 9.70
CA VAL A 109 13.74 -8.97 9.11
C VAL A 109 14.42 -8.79 7.76
N ASP A 110 15.37 -9.67 7.46
CA ASP A 110 15.94 -9.71 6.10
C ASP A 110 14.94 -10.37 5.14
N LEU A 111 14.41 -9.56 4.26
CA LEU A 111 13.45 -9.97 3.23
C LEU A 111 14.11 -10.20 1.88
N SER A 112 15.44 -10.18 1.79
CA SER A 112 16.18 -10.20 0.52
C SER A 112 15.83 -11.40 -0.35
N ASP A 113 15.84 -12.61 0.22
CA ASP A 113 15.56 -13.84 -0.52
C ASP A 113 14.10 -13.90 -0.99
N LEU A 114 13.14 -13.56 -0.11
CA LEU A 114 11.72 -13.53 -0.44
C LEU A 114 11.41 -12.50 -1.52
N LEU A 115 11.97 -11.29 -1.40
CA LEU A 115 11.75 -10.24 -2.39
C LEU A 115 12.43 -10.56 -3.72
N GLU A 116 13.55 -11.29 -3.73
CA GLU A 116 14.18 -11.74 -4.98
C GLU A 116 13.31 -12.79 -5.70
N GLU A 117 12.68 -13.70 -4.97
CA GLU A 117 11.71 -14.64 -5.52
C GLU A 117 10.51 -13.92 -6.14
N VAL A 118 9.92 -12.99 -5.41
CA VAL A 118 8.80 -12.16 -5.90
C VAL A 118 9.22 -11.31 -7.10
N ASP A 119 10.41 -10.70 -7.08
CA ASP A 119 10.98 -9.95 -8.21
C ASP A 119 11.02 -10.82 -9.47
N ASN A 120 11.45 -12.07 -9.35
CA ASN A 120 11.53 -13.02 -10.46
C ASN A 120 10.14 -13.36 -11.00
N LYS A 121 9.16 -13.62 -10.12
CA LYS A 121 7.76 -13.86 -10.52
C LYS A 121 7.15 -12.67 -11.26
N ILE A 122 7.38 -11.45 -10.78
CA ILE A 122 6.88 -10.23 -11.46
C ILE A 122 7.56 -10.04 -12.82
N LYS A 123 8.85 -10.34 -12.94
CA LYS A 123 9.60 -10.24 -14.20
C LYS A 123 9.17 -11.27 -15.27
N GLU A 124 8.52 -12.36 -14.88
CA GLU A 124 7.88 -13.28 -15.84
C GLU A 124 6.78 -12.57 -16.66
N THR A 125 6.22 -11.49 -16.10
CA THR A 125 5.19 -10.69 -16.79
C THR A 125 5.83 -9.75 -17.81
N ASP A 126 5.50 -9.95 -19.10
CA ASP A 126 5.96 -9.06 -20.16
C ASP A 126 5.24 -7.70 -20.09
N ILE A 127 5.91 -6.73 -19.46
CA ILE A 127 5.37 -5.38 -19.27
C ILE A 127 5.03 -4.65 -20.57
N THR A 128 5.66 -5.07 -21.70
CA THR A 128 5.42 -4.44 -23.00
C THR A 128 4.07 -4.79 -23.59
N ARG A 129 3.46 -5.88 -23.13
CA ARG A 129 2.15 -6.42 -23.58
C ARG A 129 0.99 -6.08 -22.65
N ILE A 130 1.24 -5.54 -21.45
CA ILE A 130 0.17 -5.17 -20.55
C ILE A 130 -0.66 -4.05 -21.20
N SER A 131 -1.93 -4.32 -21.51
CA SER A 131 -2.87 -3.32 -22.05
C SER A 131 -3.61 -2.55 -20.95
N ASP A 132 -3.79 -3.16 -19.78
CA ASP A 132 -4.40 -2.53 -18.60
C ASP A 132 -3.41 -1.56 -17.96
N LEU A 133 -3.78 -0.31 -17.84
CA LEU A 133 -2.98 0.74 -17.17
C LEU A 133 -3.46 1.01 -15.74
N SER A 134 -4.46 0.28 -15.23
CA SER A 134 -5.01 0.53 -13.90
C SER A 134 -3.97 0.38 -12.79
N LEU A 135 -4.27 1.01 -11.65
CA LEU A 135 -3.47 0.86 -10.43
C LEU A 135 -3.60 -0.56 -9.86
N GLU A 136 -4.81 -1.11 -9.87
CA GLU A 136 -5.12 -2.38 -9.22
C GLU A 136 -4.43 -3.55 -9.91
N LYS A 137 -4.70 -3.72 -11.20
CA LYS A 137 -4.33 -4.94 -11.95
C LYS A 137 -3.35 -4.67 -13.09
N GLY A 138 -3.08 -3.39 -13.37
CA GLY A 138 -2.36 -2.98 -14.56
C GLY A 138 -0.94 -2.49 -14.30
N LEU A 139 -0.42 -1.81 -15.32
CA LEU A 139 0.95 -1.37 -15.43
C LEU A 139 1.34 -0.37 -14.32
N ILE A 140 0.41 0.53 -13.91
CA ILE A 140 0.68 1.55 -12.89
C ILE A 140 0.94 0.88 -11.54
N GLY A 141 0.17 -0.16 -11.18
CA GLY A 141 0.42 -0.91 -9.95
C GLY A 141 1.79 -1.56 -9.90
N LEU A 142 2.21 -2.21 -10.99
CA LEU A 142 3.55 -2.78 -11.11
C LEU A 142 4.65 -1.71 -11.05
N LEU A 143 4.39 -0.55 -11.63
CA LEU A 143 5.32 0.58 -11.57
C LEU A 143 5.53 1.05 -10.12
N HIS A 144 4.47 1.20 -9.33
CA HIS A 144 4.59 1.55 -7.91
C HIS A 144 5.48 0.56 -7.14
N TYR A 145 5.34 -0.74 -7.43
CA TYR A 145 6.21 -1.75 -6.83
C TYR A 145 7.67 -1.54 -7.24
N VAL A 146 7.97 -1.44 -8.54
CA VAL A 146 9.33 -1.29 -9.07
C VAL A 146 10.02 -0.04 -8.51
N LEU A 147 9.29 1.05 -8.38
CA LEU A 147 9.79 2.30 -7.81
C LEU A 147 10.14 2.14 -6.33
N PHE A 148 9.24 1.56 -5.56
CA PHE A 148 9.48 1.36 -4.14
C PHE A 148 10.61 0.36 -3.91
N ARG A 149 10.63 -0.72 -4.68
CA ARG A 149 11.70 -1.72 -4.64
C ARG A 149 13.07 -1.12 -4.93
N SER A 150 13.14 -0.20 -5.90
CA SER A 150 14.37 0.55 -6.23
C SER A 150 14.78 1.53 -5.13
N LEU A 151 13.81 2.09 -4.39
CA LEU A 151 14.08 2.98 -3.25
C LEU A 151 14.69 2.21 -2.06
N VAL A 152 14.09 1.06 -1.69
CA VAL A 152 14.56 0.28 -0.52
C VAL A 152 15.83 -0.52 -0.83
N GLN A 153 16.04 -0.89 -2.08
CA GLN A 153 17.25 -1.58 -2.53
C GLN A 153 17.79 -0.99 -3.85
N PRO A 154 18.64 0.01 -3.80
CA PRO A 154 19.17 0.67 -5.01
C PRO A 154 19.86 -0.28 -6.01
N SER A 155 20.42 -1.40 -5.52
CA SER A 155 21.00 -2.43 -6.39
C SER A 155 19.97 -3.17 -7.25
N PHE A 156 18.68 -3.12 -6.93
CA PHE A 156 17.61 -3.74 -7.72
C PHE A 156 17.61 -3.28 -9.17
N ALA A 157 17.66 -1.96 -9.38
CA ALA A 157 17.70 -1.38 -10.72
C ALA A 157 18.96 -1.74 -11.51
N SER A 158 20.11 -1.88 -10.83
CA SER A 158 21.38 -2.20 -11.47
C SER A 158 21.57 -3.70 -11.75
N LYS A 159 20.87 -4.57 -11.03
CA LYS A 159 20.94 -6.04 -11.24
C LYS A 159 20.40 -6.47 -12.61
N ASP A 160 19.41 -5.76 -13.15
CA ASP A 160 18.77 -6.09 -14.41
C ASP A 160 18.54 -4.85 -15.31
N PRO A 161 19.60 -4.37 -15.97
CA PRO A 161 19.52 -3.16 -16.81
C PRO A 161 18.60 -3.34 -18.03
N VAL A 162 18.40 -4.58 -18.51
CA VAL A 162 17.50 -4.88 -19.64
C VAL A 162 16.04 -4.70 -19.22
N TYR A 163 15.66 -5.24 -18.09
CA TYR A 163 14.33 -5.05 -17.51
C TYR A 163 14.03 -3.57 -17.26
N MET A 164 15.00 -2.84 -16.70
CA MET A 164 14.83 -1.40 -16.46
C MET A 164 14.75 -0.58 -17.75
N ALA A 165 15.48 -0.98 -18.81
CA ALA A 165 15.36 -0.35 -20.13
C ALA A 165 13.96 -0.58 -20.73
N SER A 166 13.38 -1.77 -20.58
CA SER A 166 12.02 -2.07 -21.01
C SER A 166 10.97 -1.18 -20.29
N TRP A 167 11.16 -0.91 -19.01
CA TRP A 167 10.34 0.05 -18.27
C TRP A 167 10.45 1.46 -18.84
N LYS A 168 11.66 1.96 -19.08
CA LYS A 168 11.89 3.30 -19.67
C LYS A 168 11.20 3.43 -21.03
N GLU A 169 11.35 2.45 -21.90
CA GLU A 169 10.72 2.42 -23.21
C GLU A 169 9.20 2.42 -23.08
N ARG A 170 8.65 1.56 -22.22
CA ARG A 170 7.22 1.44 -22.00
C ARG A 170 6.61 2.75 -21.47
N MET A 171 7.24 3.37 -20.47
CA MET A 171 6.78 4.62 -19.89
C MET A 171 6.83 5.77 -20.91
N SER A 172 7.87 5.82 -21.73
CA SER A 172 8.01 6.83 -22.78
C SER A 172 6.93 6.70 -23.84
N ARG A 173 6.62 5.45 -24.27
CA ARG A 173 5.61 5.16 -25.28
C ARG A 173 4.19 5.49 -24.82
N ASP A 174 3.84 5.19 -23.59
CA ASP A 174 2.48 5.32 -23.09
C ASP A 174 2.27 6.54 -22.16
N ARG A 175 3.20 7.47 -22.16
CA ARG A 175 3.24 8.64 -21.26
C ARG A 175 1.91 9.38 -21.19
N ASP A 176 1.29 9.68 -22.33
CA ASP A 176 0.04 10.45 -22.36
C ASP A 176 -1.15 9.64 -21.82
N ASN A 177 -1.14 8.32 -22.00
CA ASN A 177 -2.17 7.44 -21.48
C ASN A 177 -2.03 7.27 -19.97
N ILE A 178 -0.81 7.06 -19.49
CA ILE A 178 -0.50 6.98 -18.06
C ILE A 178 -0.90 8.28 -17.35
N ARG A 179 -0.58 9.43 -17.95
CA ARG A 179 -0.96 10.74 -17.41
C ARG A 179 -2.47 10.93 -17.25
N ARG A 180 -3.28 10.31 -18.10
CA ARG A 180 -4.74 10.38 -18.00
C ARG A 180 -5.28 9.51 -16.86
N VAL A 181 -4.60 8.39 -16.57
CA VAL A 181 -5.03 7.44 -15.53
C VAL A 181 -4.52 7.87 -14.17
N ASP A 182 -3.26 8.27 -14.08
CA ASP A 182 -2.64 8.75 -12.86
C ASP A 182 -1.73 9.96 -13.14
N PRO A 183 -2.25 11.20 -12.95
CA PRO A 183 -1.47 12.41 -13.15
C PRO A 183 -0.25 12.52 -12.24
N SER A 184 -0.31 12.02 -11.00
CA SER A 184 0.77 12.12 -10.01
C SER A 184 2.00 11.32 -10.44
N ILE A 185 1.79 10.11 -10.95
CA ILE A 185 2.85 9.27 -11.52
C ILE A 185 3.47 9.93 -12.75
N SER A 186 2.66 10.62 -13.56
CA SER A 186 3.17 11.19 -14.82
C SER A 186 4.15 12.35 -14.62
N GLU A 187 3.93 13.18 -13.61
CA GLU A 187 4.87 14.24 -13.24
C GLU A 187 6.19 13.63 -12.79
N TRP A 188 6.08 12.61 -11.96
CA TRP A 188 7.23 11.88 -11.45
C TRP A 188 8.01 11.13 -12.55
N ILE A 189 7.34 10.44 -13.48
CA ILE A 189 7.98 9.79 -14.64
C ILE A 189 8.68 10.81 -15.54
N ALA A 190 8.10 12.01 -15.71
CA ALA A 190 8.68 13.05 -16.56
C ALA A 190 10.04 13.55 -16.04
N GLU A 191 10.20 13.61 -14.72
CA GLU A 191 11.40 14.11 -14.06
C GLU A 191 12.44 13.02 -13.81
N HIS A 192 12.03 11.75 -13.67
CA HIS A 192 12.86 10.66 -13.14
C HIS A 192 12.98 9.43 -14.06
N LEU A 193 12.81 9.59 -15.36
CA LEU A 193 13.08 8.51 -16.33
C LEU A 193 14.53 8.00 -16.27
N ASP A 194 15.39 8.70 -15.55
CA ASP A 194 16.70 8.22 -15.16
C ASP A 194 16.64 7.57 -13.77
N ILE A 195 16.37 6.26 -13.75
CA ILE A 195 16.27 5.43 -12.53
C ILE A 195 17.60 5.40 -11.74
N SER A 196 18.66 5.99 -12.26
CA SER A 196 19.92 6.24 -11.56
C SER A 196 19.90 7.51 -10.68
N ALA A 197 18.88 8.38 -10.84
CA ALA A 197 18.70 9.54 -9.98
C ALA A 197 18.03 9.14 -8.64
N PRO A 198 18.30 9.85 -7.53
CA PRO A 198 17.60 9.57 -6.27
C PRO A 198 16.10 9.75 -6.47
N LEU A 199 15.35 8.69 -6.14
CA LEU A 199 13.92 8.62 -6.29
C LEU A 199 13.23 9.50 -5.24
N ASP A 200 12.45 10.48 -5.68
CA ASP A 200 11.55 11.26 -4.82
C ASP A 200 10.20 10.51 -4.66
N TYR A 201 10.28 9.19 -4.43
CA TYR A 201 9.12 8.34 -4.18
C TYR A 201 8.84 8.31 -2.69
N SER A 202 7.68 8.82 -2.28
CA SER A 202 7.25 8.78 -0.88
C SER A 202 6.21 7.68 -0.65
N PRO A 203 6.60 6.51 -0.09
CA PRO A 203 5.66 5.41 0.15
C PRO A 203 4.47 5.82 1.03
N ARG A 204 4.70 6.72 2.00
CA ARG A 204 3.66 7.22 2.89
C ARG A 204 2.62 8.06 2.14
N LEU A 205 3.03 8.98 1.29
CA LEU A 205 2.12 9.81 0.49
C LEU A 205 1.34 8.96 -0.52
N VAL A 206 1.99 7.99 -1.13
CA VAL A 206 1.36 7.03 -2.04
C VAL A 206 0.30 6.21 -1.30
N LEU A 207 0.63 5.68 -0.13
CA LEU A 207 -0.33 4.93 0.70
C LEU A 207 -1.52 5.80 1.08
N GLN A 208 -1.32 7.06 1.48
CA GLN A 208 -2.40 8.00 1.79
C GLN A 208 -3.37 8.21 0.61
N GLN A 209 -2.86 8.28 -0.62
CA GLN A 209 -3.70 8.43 -1.83
C GLN A 209 -4.60 7.22 -2.09
N TRP A 210 -4.20 6.04 -1.61
CA TRP A 210 -4.98 4.80 -1.78
C TRP A 210 -6.06 4.61 -0.72
N LEU A 211 -6.02 5.38 0.37
CA LEU A 211 -7.00 5.29 1.45
C LEU A 211 -8.35 5.91 1.06
N PRO A 212 -9.45 5.54 1.75
CA PRO A 212 -10.76 6.11 1.50
C PRO A 212 -10.75 7.64 1.61
N ALA A 213 -11.39 8.33 0.67
CA ALA A 213 -11.46 9.80 0.65
C ALA A 213 -12.22 10.33 1.88
N GLU A 214 -13.34 9.69 2.23
CA GLU A 214 -14.18 10.07 3.37
C GLU A 214 -13.80 9.29 4.62
N CYS A 215 -13.82 9.93 5.79
CA CYS A 215 -13.74 9.26 7.07
C CYS A 215 -15.12 8.75 7.47
N LEU A 216 -15.19 7.57 8.08
CA LEU A 216 -16.40 7.13 8.75
C LEU A 216 -16.76 8.13 9.86
N GLY A 217 -18.04 8.47 9.95
CA GLY A 217 -18.54 9.38 10.99
C GLY A 217 -18.36 8.80 12.40
N SER A 218 -18.78 9.55 13.41
CA SER A 218 -18.62 9.22 14.84
C SER A 218 -19.33 7.93 15.30
N SER A 219 -20.15 7.31 14.46
CA SER A 219 -20.77 6.00 14.70
C SER A 219 -20.24 4.98 13.71
N PHE A 220 -19.42 4.06 14.19
CA PHE A 220 -18.90 2.94 13.40
C PHE A 220 -19.85 1.74 13.54
N ASP A 221 -20.34 1.22 12.41
CA ASP A 221 -21.02 -0.09 12.35
C ASP A 221 -20.26 -0.96 11.34
N PRO A 222 -19.55 -2.01 11.78
CA PRO A 222 -18.75 -2.86 10.91
C PRO A 222 -19.59 -3.74 9.97
N LYS A 223 -20.92 -3.83 10.22
CA LYS A 223 -21.80 -4.71 9.45
C LYS A 223 -21.87 -4.28 8.00
N GLY A 224 -21.39 -5.15 7.11
CA GLY A 224 -21.44 -4.93 5.67
C GLY A 224 -20.32 -4.05 5.10
N LEU A 225 -19.38 -3.59 5.92
CA LEU A 225 -18.17 -2.92 5.43
C LEU A 225 -17.11 -3.94 5.02
N PRO A 226 -16.44 -3.75 3.88
CA PRO A 226 -15.27 -4.57 3.53
C PRO A 226 -14.14 -4.36 4.54
N ILE A 227 -13.29 -5.37 4.71
CA ILE A 227 -12.18 -5.32 5.68
C ILE A 227 -10.99 -4.53 5.13
N GLY A 228 -10.75 -4.57 3.82
CA GLY A 228 -9.53 -4.13 3.16
C GLY A 228 -9.15 -2.65 3.29
N LEU A 229 -8.04 -2.33 2.66
CA LEU A 229 -7.40 -1.02 2.74
C LEU A 229 -8.15 0.07 1.96
N ARG A 230 -8.59 -0.22 0.72
CA ARG A 230 -9.02 0.83 -0.21
C ARG A 230 -10.41 1.39 0.09
N GLN A 231 -11.35 0.57 0.49
CA GLN A 231 -12.74 0.98 0.77
C GLN A 231 -13.26 0.40 2.08
N GLY A 232 -12.38 -0.18 2.89
CA GLY A 232 -12.75 -0.95 4.07
C GLY A 232 -12.26 -0.37 5.38
N ILE A 233 -12.48 -1.18 6.41
CA ILE A 233 -12.19 -0.85 7.81
C ILE A 233 -10.69 -0.60 8.01
N ALA A 234 -9.81 -1.42 7.39
CA ALA A 234 -8.36 -1.25 7.49
C ALA A 234 -7.91 0.12 6.96
N GLY A 235 -8.47 0.57 5.82
CA GLY A 235 -8.15 1.88 5.28
C GLY A 235 -8.64 3.03 6.14
N GLN A 236 -9.81 2.90 6.76
CA GLN A 236 -10.34 3.90 7.69
C GLN A 236 -9.48 4.01 8.96
N LEU A 237 -9.10 2.86 9.52
CA LEU A 237 -8.22 2.81 10.69
C LEU A 237 -6.85 3.41 10.37
N LEU A 238 -6.24 3.00 9.27
CA LEU A 238 -4.91 3.44 8.85
C LEU A 238 -4.87 4.96 8.60
N LYS A 239 -5.93 5.53 8.05
CA LYS A 239 -6.05 6.97 7.78
C LYS A 239 -5.87 7.83 9.03
N ALA A 240 -6.25 7.35 10.21
CA ALA A 240 -6.07 8.07 11.47
C ALA A 240 -4.59 8.22 11.88
N TYR A 241 -3.70 7.36 11.35
CA TYR A 241 -2.27 7.31 11.70
C TYR A 241 -1.35 7.83 10.57
N LEU A 242 -1.93 8.17 9.44
CA LEU A 242 -1.21 8.76 8.30
C LEU A 242 -1.74 10.18 8.05
N PRO A 243 -1.30 11.18 8.81
CA PRO A 243 -1.71 12.57 8.65
C PRO A 243 -1.19 13.20 7.36
#